data_1e3ba3a16636283296449c8a2f9d5af7
#
_entry.id   1e3ba3a16636283296449c8a2f9d5af7
#
_cell.length_a   1.000
_cell.length_b   1.000
_cell.length_c   1.000
_cell.angle_alpha   90.00
_cell.angle_beta   90.00
_cell.angle_gamma   90.00
#
_symmetry.space_group_name_H-M   'P 1'
#
loop_
_entity.id
_entity.type
_entity.pdbx_description
1 polymer ?
#
loop_
_entity_poly.entity_id
_entity_poly.type
_entity_poly.pdbx_seq_one_letter_code
_entity_poly.pdbx_strand_id
1 'polypeptide(L)'
;MANPAAGGANKEQLEEAFALFIEASKAIEAQQAQLQAEIERLSSDLAQANQRLTDLLQALPTGVVLVENGLVADQNLAAQSQVGLQIGQAWRVPSSWLPTPMPGEYQTSTDSSARTVKVTQLSLADRQIVQIQDITESLRLHIESQRQSKLASMGQMAASIAHQLRTPLATATLYAGNLGMPNLTPEKQKEALDRLRKQLASLETLTTQMLQFVRQRPQKTEMVSGQALLDEAVAAIAPMCEKRNVGLQVQASGMDSLVNVERQTMVGAMVAILENALQVSQEGSQILLHGRADGPRLQFVVEDNGPGIPNDMLASLFEPFATSRINGTGLGLSIARNAVEAHRGEILAGNRAEGGARFSISIPCIQAL
;
A
#
# COMPACT_ATOMS: atom_id res chain seq x y z
N MET A 1 -52.98 -50.43 -86.62
CA MET A 1 -53.11 -48.94 -86.48
C MET A 1 -52.39 -48.53 -85.24
N ALA A 2 -51.20 -47.97 -85.39
CA ALA A 2 -50.38 -47.49 -84.29
C ALA A 2 -50.81 -46.06 -83.95
N ASN A 3 -50.96 -45.76 -82.68
CA ASN A 3 -51.36 -44.47 -82.13
C ASN A 3 -50.14 -43.54 -82.04
N PRO A 4 -50.06 -42.43 -82.80
CA PRO A 4 -48.88 -41.53 -82.76
C PRO A 4 -48.94 -40.44 -81.69
N ALA A 5 -49.89 -40.50 -80.71
CA ALA A 5 -50.11 -39.44 -79.82
C ALA A 5 -49.30 -39.53 -78.48
N ALA A 6 -48.58 -40.62 -78.20
CA ALA A 6 -47.86 -40.82 -76.93
C ALA A 6 -46.39 -40.25 -76.95
N GLY A 7 -45.85 -39.89 -78.12
CA GLY A 7 -44.44 -39.36 -78.18
C GLY A 7 -44.27 -37.86 -77.99
N GLY A 8 -45.35 -37.06 -78.23
CA GLY A 8 -45.28 -35.61 -78.13
C GLY A 8 -45.30 -35.07 -76.65
N ALA A 9 -46.17 -35.66 -75.85
CA ALA A 9 -46.30 -35.24 -74.43
C ALA A 9 -45.04 -35.51 -73.57
N ASN A 10 -44.30 -36.58 -73.97
CA ASN A 10 -43.06 -36.93 -73.22
C ASN A 10 -41.86 -36.00 -73.56
N LYS A 11 -41.91 -35.42 -74.80
CA LYS A 11 -40.87 -34.49 -75.25
C LYS A 11 -41.03 -33.08 -74.63
N GLU A 12 -42.28 -32.57 -74.58
CA GLU A 12 -42.59 -31.28 -73.92
C GLU A 12 -42.32 -31.33 -72.44
N GLN A 13 -42.70 -32.40 -71.76
CA GLN A 13 -42.38 -32.56 -70.30
C GLN A 13 -40.88 -32.66 -70.06
N LEU A 14 -40.09 -33.25 -70.95
CA LEU A 14 -38.65 -33.32 -70.85
C LEU A 14 -37.99 -31.97 -71.11
N GLU A 15 -38.46 -31.16 -72.04
CA GLU A 15 -37.98 -29.81 -72.32
C GLU A 15 -38.31 -28.86 -71.17
N GLU A 16 -39.48 -28.97 -70.54
CA GLU A 16 -39.89 -28.23 -69.40
C GLU A 16 -39.04 -28.59 -68.15
N ALA A 17 -38.77 -29.85 -67.88
CA ALA A 17 -37.88 -30.35 -66.86
C ALA A 17 -36.42 -29.85 -66.99
N PHE A 18 -35.93 -29.85 -68.25
CA PHE A 18 -34.60 -29.34 -68.63
C PHE A 18 -34.50 -27.80 -68.37
N ALA A 19 -35.57 -27.07 -68.79
CA ALA A 19 -35.62 -25.61 -68.52
C ALA A 19 -35.59 -25.29 -67.01
N LEU A 20 -36.39 -26.01 -66.23
CA LEU A 20 -36.39 -25.88 -64.76
C LEU A 20 -35.02 -26.23 -64.13
N PHE A 21 -34.37 -27.30 -64.65
CA PHE A 21 -33.04 -27.70 -64.19
C PHE A 21 -31.98 -26.63 -64.50
N ILE A 22 -32.00 -26.03 -65.69
CA ILE A 22 -31.10 -24.95 -66.09
C ILE A 22 -31.33 -23.71 -65.22
N GLU A 23 -32.59 -23.35 -64.94
CA GLU A 23 -32.92 -22.20 -64.04
C GLU A 23 -32.49 -22.46 -62.65
N ALA A 24 -32.73 -23.65 -62.09
CA ALA A 24 -32.26 -24.05 -60.79
C ALA A 24 -30.72 -24.05 -60.68
N SER A 25 -30.01 -24.55 -61.67
CA SER A 25 -28.55 -24.55 -61.75
C SER A 25 -28.00 -23.13 -61.79
N LYS A 26 -28.59 -22.24 -62.59
CA LYS A 26 -28.19 -20.81 -62.59
C LYS A 26 -28.45 -20.11 -61.25
N ALA A 27 -29.59 -20.41 -60.60
CA ALA A 27 -29.88 -19.86 -59.26
C ALA A 27 -28.89 -20.34 -58.22
N ILE A 28 -28.50 -21.63 -58.25
CA ILE A 28 -27.48 -22.21 -57.38
C ILE A 28 -26.10 -21.54 -57.64
N GLU A 29 -25.68 -21.38 -58.89
CA GLU A 29 -24.43 -20.70 -59.26
C GLU A 29 -24.41 -19.25 -58.79
N ALA A 30 -25.52 -18.52 -58.98
CA ALA A 30 -25.64 -17.14 -58.50
C ALA A 30 -25.56 -17.05 -56.95
N GLN A 31 -26.24 -17.97 -56.26
CA GLN A 31 -26.19 -18.03 -54.78
C GLN A 31 -24.79 -18.40 -54.29
N GLN A 32 -24.12 -19.34 -54.95
CA GLN A 32 -22.75 -19.73 -54.62
C GLN A 32 -21.76 -18.57 -54.82
N ALA A 33 -21.88 -17.82 -55.93
CA ALA A 33 -21.07 -16.64 -56.19
C ALA A 33 -21.31 -15.53 -55.12
N GLN A 34 -22.56 -15.33 -54.68
CA GLN A 34 -22.91 -14.39 -53.65
C GLN A 34 -22.31 -14.80 -52.30
N LEU A 35 -22.43 -16.07 -51.89
CA LEU A 35 -21.84 -16.59 -50.66
C LEU A 35 -20.31 -16.47 -50.68
N GLN A 36 -19.68 -16.77 -51.82
CA GLN A 36 -18.24 -16.64 -51.98
C GLN A 36 -17.78 -15.19 -51.78
N ALA A 37 -18.46 -14.22 -52.37
CA ALA A 37 -18.17 -12.80 -52.22
C ALA A 37 -18.37 -12.31 -50.77
N GLU A 38 -19.40 -12.84 -50.06
CA GLU A 38 -19.63 -12.52 -48.65
C GLU A 38 -18.57 -13.12 -47.75
N ILE A 39 -18.11 -14.35 -47.98
CA ILE A 39 -16.99 -14.98 -47.26
C ILE A 39 -15.70 -14.15 -47.44
N GLU A 40 -15.39 -13.75 -48.66
CA GLU A 40 -14.21 -12.92 -48.95
C GLU A 40 -14.28 -11.57 -48.26
N ARG A 41 -15.44 -10.93 -48.23
CA ARG A 41 -15.66 -9.67 -47.50
C ARG A 41 -15.49 -9.83 -46.01
N LEU A 42 -16.16 -10.83 -45.42
CA LEU A 42 -16.06 -11.08 -43.97
C LEU A 42 -14.63 -11.45 -43.56
N SER A 43 -13.93 -12.24 -44.38
CA SER A 43 -12.53 -12.59 -44.16
C SER A 43 -11.63 -11.34 -44.19
N SER A 44 -11.86 -10.43 -45.13
CA SER A 44 -11.15 -9.17 -45.26
C SER A 44 -11.43 -8.24 -44.04
N ASP A 45 -12.72 -8.11 -43.67
CA ASP A 45 -13.12 -7.29 -42.51
C ASP A 45 -12.53 -7.82 -41.21
N LEU A 46 -12.51 -9.15 -41.03
CA LEU A 46 -11.88 -9.81 -39.89
C LEU A 46 -10.37 -9.59 -39.85
N ALA A 47 -9.70 -9.75 -41.01
CA ALA A 47 -8.25 -9.48 -41.08
C ALA A 47 -7.92 -8.04 -40.74
N GLN A 48 -8.70 -7.09 -41.25
CA GLN A 48 -8.52 -5.66 -40.92
C GLN A 48 -8.79 -5.36 -39.46
N ALA A 49 -9.82 -5.93 -38.84
CA ALA A 49 -10.11 -5.77 -37.44
C ALA A 49 -8.99 -6.34 -36.54
N ASN A 50 -8.49 -7.54 -36.87
CA ASN A 50 -7.37 -8.15 -36.16
C ASN A 50 -6.08 -7.31 -36.26
N GLN A 51 -5.79 -6.77 -37.45
CA GLN A 51 -4.62 -5.90 -37.64
C GLN A 51 -4.73 -4.63 -36.78
N ARG A 52 -5.89 -4.00 -36.75
CA ARG A 52 -6.12 -2.83 -35.90
C ARG A 52 -5.92 -3.13 -34.41
N LEU A 53 -6.42 -4.28 -33.95
CA LEU A 53 -6.23 -4.71 -32.56
C LEU A 53 -4.75 -4.95 -32.25
N THR A 54 -4.02 -5.59 -33.14
CA THR A 54 -2.59 -5.81 -33.02
C THR A 54 -1.84 -4.48 -32.96
N ASP A 55 -2.13 -3.55 -33.87
CA ASP A 55 -1.48 -2.23 -33.91
C ASP A 55 -1.74 -1.45 -32.61
N LEU A 56 -2.96 -1.50 -32.07
CA LEU A 56 -3.31 -0.87 -30.79
C LEU A 56 -2.53 -1.51 -29.63
N LEU A 57 -2.46 -2.81 -29.54
CA LEU A 57 -1.72 -3.52 -28.50
C LEU A 57 -0.21 -3.20 -28.58
N GLN A 58 0.35 -3.15 -29.79
CA GLN A 58 1.78 -2.80 -29.97
C GLN A 58 2.08 -1.33 -29.62
N ALA A 59 1.13 -0.43 -29.80
CA ALA A 59 1.28 0.99 -29.46
C ALA A 59 1.13 1.30 -27.97
N LEU A 60 0.64 0.36 -27.14
CA LEU A 60 0.50 0.60 -25.70
C LEU A 60 1.87 0.75 -25.02
N PRO A 61 2.04 1.78 -24.16
CA PRO A 61 3.27 1.97 -23.38
C PRO A 61 3.39 0.97 -22.23
N THR A 62 2.32 0.27 -21.92
CA THR A 62 2.25 -0.77 -20.89
C THR A 62 2.59 -2.12 -21.52
N GLY A 63 3.50 -2.87 -20.89
CA GLY A 63 3.81 -4.23 -21.29
C GLY A 63 2.60 -5.14 -21.08
N VAL A 64 2.21 -5.87 -22.14
CA VAL A 64 1.15 -6.88 -22.09
C VAL A 64 1.73 -8.20 -22.58
N VAL A 65 1.61 -9.24 -21.75
CA VAL A 65 2.04 -10.60 -22.07
C VAL A 65 0.85 -11.53 -21.94
N LEU A 66 0.59 -12.30 -22.97
CA LEU A 66 -0.37 -13.40 -22.95
C LEU A 66 0.36 -14.69 -22.59
N VAL A 67 -0.10 -15.36 -21.55
CA VAL A 67 0.47 -16.61 -21.07
C VAL A 67 -0.55 -17.73 -21.23
N GLU A 68 -0.16 -18.82 -21.91
CA GLU A 68 -0.96 -20.05 -22.09
C GLU A 68 -0.14 -21.23 -21.57
N ASN A 69 -0.72 -22.05 -20.73
CA ASN A 69 -0.05 -23.21 -20.12
C ASN A 69 1.29 -22.85 -19.42
N GLY A 70 1.38 -21.64 -18.86
CA GLY A 70 2.60 -21.16 -18.20
C GLY A 70 3.70 -20.64 -19.16
N LEU A 71 3.47 -20.65 -20.46
CA LEU A 71 4.39 -20.17 -21.48
C LEU A 71 3.90 -18.85 -22.09
N VAL A 72 4.81 -17.99 -22.49
CA VAL A 72 4.53 -16.75 -23.22
C VAL A 72 3.99 -17.12 -24.61
N ALA A 73 2.71 -16.89 -24.84
CA ALA A 73 2.05 -17.13 -26.13
C ALA A 73 2.15 -15.92 -27.05
N ASP A 74 2.03 -14.70 -26.50
CA ASP A 74 2.13 -13.45 -27.24
C ASP A 74 2.58 -12.31 -26.31
N GLN A 75 3.14 -11.25 -26.88
CA GLN A 75 3.55 -10.05 -26.14
C GLN A 75 3.63 -8.83 -27.04
N ASN A 76 3.38 -7.64 -26.48
CA ASN A 76 3.59 -6.39 -27.18
C ASN A 76 5.06 -5.90 -27.07
N LEU A 77 5.41 -4.88 -27.88
CA LEU A 77 6.76 -4.30 -27.90
C LEU A 77 7.22 -3.77 -26.53
N ALA A 78 6.31 -3.18 -25.76
CA ALA A 78 6.63 -2.69 -24.43
C ALA A 78 7.03 -3.82 -23.48
N ALA A 79 6.31 -4.96 -23.49
CA ALA A 79 6.67 -6.12 -22.68
C ALA A 79 8.00 -6.72 -23.12
N GLN A 80 8.23 -6.86 -24.42
CA GLN A 80 9.48 -7.38 -24.96
C GLN A 80 10.69 -6.55 -24.48
N SER A 81 10.56 -5.22 -24.52
CA SER A 81 11.65 -4.32 -24.09
C SER A 81 11.87 -4.32 -22.57
N GLN A 82 10.83 -4.54 -21.77
CA GLN A 82 10.90 -4.48 -20.30
C GLN A 82 11.36 -5.81 -19.70
N VAL A 83 10.90 -6.94 -20.23
CA VAL A 83 11.12 -8.28 -19.63
C VAL A 83 12.22 -9.05 -20.35
N GLY A 84 12.35 -8.85 -21.67
CA GLY A 84 13.33 -9.56 -22.49
C GLY A 84 13.02 -11.04 -22.71
N LEU A 85 11.82 -11.52 -22.37
CA LEU A 85 11.38 -12.89 -22.63
C LEU A 85 10.96 -13.06 -24.10
N GLN A 86 11.17 -14.28 -24.61
CA GLN A 86 10.72 -14.64 -25.95
C GLN A 86 9.45 -15.50 -25.90
N ILE A 87 8.69 -15.49 -26.97
CA ILE A 87 7.52 -16.36 -27.16
C ILE A 87 7.97 -17.83 -27.01
N GLY A 88 7.19 -18.62 -26.28
CA GLY A 88 7.48 -20.03 -25.96
C GLY A 88 8.30 -20.24 -24.68
N GLN A 89 8.82 -19.21 -24.05
CA GLN A 89 9.51 -19.31 -22.77
C GLN A 89 8.51 -19.33 -21.61
N ALA A 90 8.90 -19.98 -20.50
CA ALA A 90 8.09 -19.96 -19.29
C ALA A 90 7.97 -18.52 -18.73
N TRP A 91 6.74 -18.10 -18.45
CA TRP A 91 6.51 -16.82 -17.80
C TRP A 91 7.08 -16.83 -16.38
N ARG A 92 7.91 -15.85 -16.09
CA ARG A 92 8.40 -15.53 -14.75
C ARG A 92 8.83 -14.08 -14.67
N VAL A 93 8.71 -13.49 -13.51
CA VAL A 93 9.30 -12.18 -13.24
C VAL A 93 10.82 -12.29 -13.38
N PRO A 94 11.48 -11.38 -14.10
CA PRO A 94 12.93 -11.41 -14.24
C PRO A 94 13.65 -11.49 -12.89
N SER A 95 14.61 -12.39 -12.76
CA SER A 95 15.39 -12.57 -11.52
C SER A 95 16.24 -11.35 -11.15
N SER A 96 16.49 -10.46 -12.12
CA SER A 96 17.16 -9.17 -11.90
C SER A 96 16.27 -8.12 -11.23
N TRP A 97 14.95 -8.35 -11.20
CA TRP A 97 14.02 -7.42 -10.57
C TRP A 97 13.92 -7.71 -9.08
N LEU A 98 14.12 -6.69 -8.27
CA LEU A 98 14.04 -6.77 -6.82
C LEU A 98 12.60 -6.49 -6.38
N PRO A 99 11.97 -7.39 -5.60
CA PRO A 99 10.65 -7.15 -5.07
C PRO A 99 10.67 -5.94 -4.14
N THR A 100 9.68 -5.06 -4.27
CA THR A 100 9.46 -3.98 -3.32
C THR A 100 8.58 -4.49 -2.17
N PRO A 101 8.42 -3.73 -1.08
CA PRO A 101 7.44 -4.06 -0.05
C PRO A 101 5.99 -4.12 -0.56
N MET A 102 5.75 -3.62 -1.79
CA MET A 102 4.45 -3.63 -2.44
C MET A 102 4.25 -4.92 -3.26
N PRO A 103 3.24 -5.80 -2.99
CA PRO A 103 2.99 -6.99 -3.80
C PRO A 103 2.80 -6.63 -5.27
N GLY A 104 3.50 -7.35 -6.13
CA GLY A 104 3.45 -7.09 -7.57
C GLY A 104 4.22 -5.86 -8.02
N GLU A 105 4.92 -5.16 -7.15
CA GLU A 105 5.84 -4.07 -7.52
C GLU A 105 7.29 -4.51 -7.40
N TYR A 106 8.09 -4.14 -8.40
CA TYR A 106 9.49 -4.53 -8.50
C TYR A 106 10.34 -3.33 -8.90
N GLN A 107 11.59 -3.29 -8.43
CA GLN A 107 12.62 -2.39 -8.95
C GLN A 107 13.45 -3.11 -9.99
N THR A 108 13.66 -2.49 -11.16
CA THR A 108 14.38 -3.11 -12.28
C THR A 108 15.89 -3.10 -12.11
N SER A 109 16.44 -2.23 -11.27
CA SER A 109 17.86 -2.20 -10.90
C SER A 109 18.05 -1.51 -9.54
N THR A 110 19.29 -1.57 -9.00
CA THR A 110 19.68 -0.90 -7.75
C THR A 110 20.27 0.49 -7.96
N ASP A 111 20.48 0.91 -9.21
CA ASP A 111 21.15 2.16 -9.58
C ASP A 111 20.18 3.34 -9.63
N SER A 112 20.73 4.53 -9.84
CA SER A 112 19.95 5.78 -10.01
C SER A 112 19.00 5.78 -11.21
N SER A 113 19.16 4.83 -12.13
CA SER A 113 18.25 4.55 -13.25
C SER A 113 17.14 3.54 -12.93
N ALA A 114 17.03 3.12 -11.67
CA ALA A 114 16.04 2.15 -11.22
C ALA A 114 14.61 2.63 -11.53
N ARG A 115 13.85 1.77 -12.23
CA ARG A 115 12.43 2.00 -12.47
C ARG A 115 11.63 1.13 -11.52
N THR A 116 10.48 1.64 -11.11
CA THR A 116 9.50 0.85 -10.36
C THR A 116 8.43 0.39 -11.32
N VAL A 117 8.29 -0.92 -11.48
CA VAL A 117 7.29 -1.53 -12.35
C VAL A 117 6.27 -2.29 -11.52
N LYS A 118 5.01 -2.20 -11.93
CA LYS A 118 3.92 -2.96 -11.32
C LYS A 118 3.52 -4.08 -12.27
N VAL A 119 3.55 -5.31 -11.77
CA VAL A 119 3.11 -6.52 -12.46
C VAL A 119 1.75 -6.93 -11.92
N THR A 120 0.75 -6.98 -12.79
CA THR A 120 -0.60 -7.44 -12.46
C THR A 120 -0.92 -8.65 -13.32
N GLN A 121 -1.45 -9.71 -12.71
CA GLN A 121 -1.81 -10.93 -13.39
C GLN A 121 -3.33 -11.10 -13.33
N LEU A 122 -3.95 -11.33 -14.48
CA LEU A 122 -5.38 -11.57 -14.62
C LEU A 122 -5.58 -12.95 -15.26
N SER A 123 -6.20 -13.87 -14.53
CA SER A 123 -6.50 -15.22 -15.03
C SER A 123 -7.85 -15.23 -15.73
N LEU A 124 -7.87 -15.78 -16.96
CA LEU A 124 -9.04 -15.94 -17.84
C LEU A 124 -9.09 -17.40 -18.27
N ALA A 125 -9.92 -18.22 -17.62
CA ALA A 125 -10.03 -19.66 -17.91
C ALA A 125 -8.65 -20.33 -18.04
N ASP A 126 -8.24 -20.66 -19.28
CA ASP A 126 -6.99 -21.37 -19.60
C ASP A 126 -5.83 -20.40 -19.94
N ARG A 127 -6.07 -19.08 -19.87
CA ARG A 127 -5.11 -18.04 -20.26
C ARG A 127 -4.87 -17.08 -19.11
N GLN A 128 -3.70 -16.49 -19.11
CA GLN A 128 -3.34 -15.46 -18.14
C GLN A 128 -2.82 -14.23 -18.91
N ILE A 129 -3.35 -13.07 -18.58
CA ILE A 129 -2.83 -11.80 -19.08
C ILE A 129 -1.97 -11.19 -17.98
N VAL A 130 -0.73 -10.90 -18.32
CA VAL A 130 0.20 -10.21 -17.44
C VAL A 130 0.41 -8.80 -17.95
N GLN A 131 0.13 -7.83 -17.11
CA GLN A 131 0.32 -6.42 -17.38
C GLN A 131 1.54 -5.93 -16.60
N ILE A 132 2.44 -5.21 -17.28
CA ILE A 132 3.66 -4.64 -16.71
C ILE A 132 3.62 -3.14 -16.96
N GLN A 133 3.49 -2.36 -15.89
CA GLN A 133 3.35 -0.92 -15.97
C GLN A 133 4.52 -0.23 -15.25
N ASP A 134 5.21 0.67 -15.94
CA ASP A 134 6.16 1.58 -15.31
C ASP A 134 5.38 2.63 -14.50
N ILE A 135 5.54 2.59 -13.17
CA ILE A 135 4.87 3.49 -12.24
C ILE A 135 5.83 4.49 -11.60
N THR A 136 7.06 4.58 -12.09
CA THR A 136 8.14 5.39 -11.50
C THR A 136 7.74 6.84 -11.34
N GLU A 137 7.28 7.47 -12.42
CA GLU A 137 6.92 8.89 -12.41
C GLU A 137 5.62 9.13 -11.62
N SER A 138 4.61 8.27 -11.79
CA SER A 138 3.36 8.35 -11.03
C SER A 138 3.62 8.27 -9.53
N LEU A 139 4.49 7.35 -9.13
CA LEU A 139 4.88 7.18 -7.74
C LEU A 139 5.66 8.37 -7.20
N ARG A 140 6.59 8.93 -8.01
CA ARG A 140 7.34 10.14 -7.67
C ARG A 140 6.43 11.34 -7.46
N LEU A 141 5.50 11.58 -8.38
CA LEU A 141 4.53 12.67 -8.28
C LEU A 141 3.60 12.50 -7.06
N HIS A 142 3.18 11.27 -6.79
CA HIS A 142 2.37 10.99 -5.60
C HIS A 142 3.11 11.31 -4.30
N ILE A 143 4.39 10.91 -4.19
CA ILE A 143 5.24 11.20 -3.04
C ILE A 143 5.43 12.72 -2.88
N GLU A 144 5.72 13.42 -3.96
CA GLU A 144 5.93 14.87 -3.91
C GLU A 144 4.65 15.61 -3.51
N SER A 145 3.50 15.20 -4.05
CA SER A 145 2.19 15.74 -3.67
C SER A 145 1.89 15.53 -2.18
N GLN A 146 2.14 14.34 -1.67
CA GLN A 146 1.97 14.07 -0.23
C GLN A 146 2.91 14.92 0.62
N ARG A 147 4.17 15.07 0.19
CA ARG A 147 5.14 15.93 0.88
C ARG A 147 4.67 17.38 0.93
N GLN A 148 4.22 17.91 -0.21
CA GLN A 148 3.69 19.28 -0.28
C GLN A 148 2.47 19.46 0.61
N SER A 149 1.55 18.49 0.63
CA SER A 149 0.39 18.51 1.51
C SER A 149 0.78 18.52 3.00
N LYS A 150 1.78 17.72 3.40
CA LYS A 150 2.30 17.73 4.78
C LYS A 150 2.97 19.04 5.15
N LEU A 151 3.77 19.60 4.23
CA LEU A 151 4.41 20.90 4.45
C LEU A 151 3.38 22.05 4.53
N ALA A 152 2.34 22.01 3.71
CA ALA A 152 1.24 22.96 3.79
C ALA A 152 0.48 22.86 5.13
N SER A 153 0.20 21.64 5.58
CA SER A 153 -0.38 21.38 6.89
C SER A 153 0.50 21.92 8.04
N MET A 154 1.82 21.71 7.97
CA MET A 154 2.77 22.30 8.93
C MET A 154 2.78 23.83 8.84
N GLY A 155 2.66 24.42 7.65
CA GLY A 155 2.57 25.87 7.47
C GLY A 155 1.33 26.46 8.16
N GLN A 156 0.17 25.81 8.02
CA GLN A 156 -1.05 26.22 8.73
C GLN A 156 -0.92 26.12 10.25
N MET A 157 -0.11 25.20 10.74
CA MET A 157 0.12 24.97 12.18
C MET A 157 1.38 25.68 12.73
N ALA A 158 2.04 26.52 11.92
CA ALA A 158 3.28 27.21 12.30
C ALA A 158 3.18 27.97 13.63
N ALA A 159 2.02 28.57 13.91
CA ALA A 159 1.78 29.28 15.17
C ALA A 159 1.79 28.32 16.39
N SER A 160 1.19 27.13 16.26
CA SER A 160 1.21 26.11 17.31
C SER A 160 2.62 25.56 17.54
N ILE A 161 3.36 25.28 16.48
CA ILE A 161 4.75 24.84 16.51
C ILE A 161 5.61 25.89 17.23
N ALA A 162 5.50 27.16 16.82
CA ALA A 162 6.23 28.25 17.43
C ALA A 162 5.90 28.39 18.94
N HIS A 163 4.65 28.20 19.31
CA HIS A 163 4.24 28.22 20.73
C HIS A 163 4.87 27.07 21.53
N GLN A 164 4.84 25.85 20.97
CA GLN A 164 5.41 24.66 21.61
C GLN A 164 6.94 24.70 21.71
N LEU A 165 7.63 25.37 20.80
CA LEU A 165 9.08 25.61 20.89
C LEU A 165 9.41 26.74 21.91
N ARG A 166 8.61 27.81 21.92
CA ARG A 166 8.84 28.98 22.77
C ARG A 166 8.81 28.63 24.28
N THR A 167 7.86 27.79 24.68
CA THR A 167 7.66 27.42 26.08
C THR A 167 8.89 26.73 26.72
N PRO A 168 9.40 25.61 26.16
CA PRO A 168 10.61 24.99 26.73
C PRO A 168 11.85 25.85 26.55
N LEU A 169 11.95 26.64 25.48
CA LEU A 169 13.06 27.54 25.25
C LEU A 169 13.10 28.68 26.33
N ALA A 170 11.96 29.32 26.60
CA ALA A 170 11.86 30.35 27.62
C ALA A 170 12.18 29.77 29.00
N THR A 171 11.71 28.57 29.31
CA THR A 171 12.00 27.88 30.57
C THR A 171 13.48 27.51 30.67
N ALA A 172 14.10 27.03 29.59
CA ALA A 172 15.54 26.73 29.56
C ALA A 172 16.37 28.00 29.77
N THR A 173 15.99 29.12 29.12
CA THR A 173 16.66 30.43 29.31
C THR A 173 16.54 30.92 30.74
N LEU A 174 15.38 30.75 31.38
CA LEU A 174 15.18 31.12 32.79
C LEU A 174 16.12 30.33 33.72
N TYR A 175 16.20 29.00 33.55
CA TYR A 175 17.09 28.16 34.37
C TYR A 175 18.57 28.43 34.09
N ALA A 176 18.94 28.72 32.85
CA ALA A 176 20.29 29.17 32.52
C ALA A 176 20.65 30.51 33.17
N GLY A 177 19.71 31.47 33.18
CA GLY A 177 19.87 32.72 33.88
C GLY A 177 20.02 32.54 35.40
N ASN A 178 19.24 31.66 36.00
CA ASN A 178 19.33 31.33 37.42
C ASN A 178 20.70 30.76 37.81
N LEU A 179 21.33 29.94 36.91
CA LEU A 179 22.67 29.39 37.14
C LEU A 179 23.77 30.47 37.23
N GLY A 180 23.53 31.64 36.66
CA GLY A 180 24.45 32.79 36.75
C GLY A 180 24.27 33.68 37.99
N MET A 181 23.32 33.36 38.89
CA MET A 181 23.10 34.16 40.08
C MET A 181 24.19 33.95 41.13
N PRO A 182 24.72 35.01 41.76
CA PRO A 182 25.67 34.88 42.85
C PRO A 182 24.99 34.23 44.06
N ASN A 183 25.71 33.39 44.80
CA ASN A 183 25.29 32.71 46.03
C ASN A 183 24.20 31.61 45.84
N LEU A 184 24.17 30.97 44.72
CA LEU A 184 23.30 29.81 44.50
C LEU A 184 23.82 28.60 45.30
N THR A 185 22.96 27.97 46.09
CA THR A 185 23.38 26.76 46.82
C THR A 185 23.61 25.59 45.85
N PRO A 186 24.50 24.64 46.19
CA PRO A 186 24.78 23.50 45.31
C PRO A 186 23.51 22.70 44.91
N GLU A 187 22.54 22.59 45.82
CA GLU A 187 21.27 21.89 45.59
C GLU A 187 20.43 22.62 44.55
N LYS A 188 20.30 23.96 44.66
CA LYS A 188 19.57 24.79 43.68
C LYS A 188 20.27 24.82 42.31
N GLN A 189 21.61 24.80 42.32
CA GLN A 189 22.38 24.71 41.09
C GLN A 189 22.12 23.39 40.36
N LYS A 190 22.14 22.28 41.10
CA LYS A 190 21.82 20.94 40.54
C LYS A 190 20.39 20.90 40.03
N GLU A 191 19.41 21.39 40.80
CA GLU A 191 18.01 21.44 40.36
C GLU A 191 17.84 22.24 39.04
N ALA A 192 18.44 23.45 39.00
CA ALA A 192 18.37 24.29 37.80
C ALA A 192 19.01 23.62 36.59
N LEU A 193 20.16 22.93 36.75
CA LEU A 193 20.83 22.17 35.70
C LEU A 193 19.99 21.01 35.22
N ASP A 194 19.39 20.23 36.10
CA ASP A 194 18.55 19.10 35.76
C ASP A 194 17.27 19.55 35.00
N ARG A 195 16.67 20.66 35.44
CA ARG A 195 15.53 21.26 34.75
C ARG A 195 15.91 21.80 33.36
N LEU A 196 17.07 22.47 33.23
CA LEU A 196 17.60 22.94 31.95
C LEU A 196 17.79 21.76 30.96
N ARG A 197 18.48 20.69 31.42
CA ARG A 197 18.68 19.47 30.61
C ARG A 197 17.37 18.86 30.13
N LYS A 198 16.37 18.83 31.04
CA LYS A 198 15.04 18.30 30.67
C LYS A 198 14.35 19.14 29.56
N GLN A 199 14.48 20.48 29.62
CA GLN A 199 13.90 21.34 28.59
C GLN A 199 14.62 21.18 27.23
N LEU A 200 15.96 21.07 27.25
CA LEU A 200 16.75 20.83 26.03
C LEU A 200 16.40 19.47 25.39
N ALA A 201 16.28 18.40 26.16
CA ALA A 201 15.85 17.09 25.71
C ALA A 201 14.43 17.12 25.11
N SER A 202 13.52 17.91 25.70
CA SER A 202 12.17 18.11 25.14
C SER A 202 12.19 18.82 23.81
N LEU A 203 13.05 19.82 23.61
CA LEU A 203 13.24 20.50 22.31
C LEU A 203 13.81 19.56 21.26
N GLU A 204 14.80 18.73 21.60
CA GLU A 204 15.38 17.73 20.73
C GLU A 204 14.32 16.69 20.28
N THR A 205 13.53 16.20 21.22
CA THR A 205 12.43 15.28 20.93
C THR A 205 11.41 15.92 19.95
N LEU A 206 11.01 17.17 20.21
CA LEU A 206 10.05 17.88 19.37
C LEU A 206 10.58 18.06 17.94
N THR A 207 11.84 18.48 17.78
CA THR A 207 12.47 18.65 16.47
C THR A 207 12.61 17.32 15.72
N THR A 208 12.97 16.25 16.43
CA THR A 208 13.05 14.89 15.85
C THR A 208 11.67 14.41 15.39
N GLN A 209 10.63 14.62 16.19
CA GLN A 209 9.25 14.28 15.80
C GLN A 209 8.78 15.07 14.58
N MET A 210 9.11 16.35 14.45
CA MET A 210 8.81 17.16 13.27
C MET A 210 9.50 16.61 12.01
N LEU A 211 10.78 16.23 12.11
CA LEU A 211 11.51 15.63 11.00
C LEU A 211 10.92 14.26 10.60
N GLN A 212 10.55 13.43 11.56
CA GLN A 212 9.89 12.14 11.32
C GLN A 212 8.52 12.32 10.64
N PHE A 213 7.75 13.33 11.06
CA PHE A 213 6.44 13.62 10.44
C PHE A 213 6.57 13.98 8.96
N VAL A 214 7.61 14.72 8.55
CA VAL A 214 7.87 15.07 7.13
C VAL A 214 8.37 13.88 6.32
N ARG A 215 9.02 12.90 6.96
CA ARG A 215 9.50 11.68 6.31
C ARG A 215 8.34 10.86 5.77
N GLN A 216 8.46 10.37 4.53
CA GLN A 216 7.33 9.73 3.83
C GLN A 216 7.47 8.24 3.57
N ARG A 217 8.70 7.74 3.48
CA ARG A 217 8.93 6.34 3.17
C ARG A 217 9.95 5.73 4.13
N PRO A 218 9.75 4.47 4.49
CA PRO A 218 10.80 3.71 5.16
C PRO A 218 12.06 3.71 4.26
N GLN A 219 13.20 4.02 4.85
CA GLN A 219 14.47 4.05 4.10
C GLN A 219 14.97 2.64 3.78
N LYS A 220 14.73 1.71 4.69
CA LYS A 220 15.15 0.32 4.56
C LYS A 220 14.16 -0.57 5.31
N THR A 221 13.50 -1.45 4.60
CA THR A 221 12.66 -2.48 5.21
C THR A 221 13.44 -3.78 5.36
N GLU A 222 13.13 -4.54 6.38
CA GLU A 222 13.69 -5.85 6.66
C GLU A 222 12.60 -6.83 7.12
N MET A 223 12.90 -8.12 7.01
CA MET A 223 12.02 -9.18 7.48
C MET A 223 12.16 -9.32 8.99
N VAL A 224 11.10 -9.02 9.72
CA VAL A 224 11.08 -9.05 11.19
C VAL A 224 9.91 -9.88 11.66
N SER A 225 10.09 -10.71 12.68
CA SER A 225 8.98 -11.41 13.32
C SER A 225 8.17 -10.45 14.20
N GLY A 226 6.88 -10.70 14.33
CA GLY A 226 6.03 -9.94 15.25
C GLY A 226 6.55 -9.99 16.68
N GLN A 227 7.13 -11.13 17.11
CA GLN A 227 7.72 -11.26 18.43
C GLN A 227 8.88 -10.30 18.66
N ALA A 228 9.77 -10.14 17.67
CA ALA A 228 10.89 -9.22 17.80
C ALA A 228 10.44 -7.76 17.92
N LEU A 229 9.40 -7.34 17.18
CA LEU A 229 8.82 -6.01 17.31
C LEU A 229 8.20 -5.78 18.68
N LEU A 230 7.48 -6.79 19.19
CA LEU A 230 6.85 -6.75 20.50
C LEU A 230 7.88 -6.63 21.62
N ASP A 231 8.93 -7.47 21.59
CA ASP A 231 9.99 -7.49 22.61
C ASP A 231 10.74 -6.15 22.68
N GLU A 232 11.04 -5.54 21.53
CA GLU A 232 11.70 -4.23 21.50
C GLU A 232 10.80 -3.11 22.01
N ALA A 233 9.51 -3.10 21.65
CA ALA A 233 8.57 -2.12 22.16
C ALA A 233 8.42 -2.25 23.69
N VAL A 234 8.35 -3.48 24.21
CA VAL A 234 8.31 -3.77 25.64
C VAL A 234 9.59 -3.31 26.33
N ALA A 235 10.76 -3.66 25.79
CA ALA A 235 12.04 -3.25 26.35
C ALA A 235 12.20 -1.71 26.42
N ALA A 236 11.66 -1.00 25.42
CA ALA A 236 11.71 0.47 25.41
C ALA A 236 10.80 1.13 26.46
N ILE A 237 9.60 0.56 26.71
CA ILE A 237 8.62 1.19 27.60
C ILE A 237 8.71 0.71 29.08
N ALA A 238 9.20 -0.51 29.32
CA ALA A 238 9.22 -1.13 30.65
C ALA A 238 9.89 -0.25 31.73
N PRO A 239 11.05 0.37 31.50
CA PRO A 239 11.67 1.24 32.54
C PRO A 239 10.81 2.46 32.92
N MET A 240 10.00 2.92 31.95
CA MET A 240 9.09 4.06 32.19
C MET A 240 7.87 3.62 32.99
N CYS A 241 7.36 2.43 32.73
CA CYS A 241 6.27 1.81 33.49
C CYS A 241 6.69 1.58 34.95
N GLU A 242 7.85 0.97 35.17
CA GLU A 242 8.42 0.77 36.53
C GLU A 242 8.56 2.09 37.29
N LYS A 243 9.14 3.10 36.65
CA LYS A 243 9.33 4.43 37.28
C LYS A 243 8.00 5.10 37.67
N ARG A 244 6.91 4.80 37.00
CA ARG A 244 5.56 5.31 37.26
C ARG A 244 4.69 4.37 38.10
N ASN A 245 5.23 3.22 38.50
CA ASN A 245 4.50 2.20 39.23
C ASN A 245 3.22 1.77 38.46
N VAL A 246 3.33 1.59 37.13
CA VAL A 246 2.25 1.11 36.25
C VAL A 246 2.62 -0.28 35.73
N GLY A 247 1.74 -1.26 35.90
CA GLY A 247 1.94 -2.61 35.41
C GLY A 247 1.87 -2.67 33.87
N LEU A 248 2.76 -3.45 33.25
CA LEU A 248 2.68 -3.78 31.82
C LEU A 248 2.45 -5.29 31.70
N GLN A 249 1.26 -5.67 31.23
CA GLN A 249 0.92 -7.06 30.96
C GLN A 249 0.99 -7.32 29.46
N VAL A 250 1.77 -8.34 29.06
CA VAL A 250 1.97 -8.70 27.65
C VAL A 250 1.37 -10.07 27.39
N GLN A 251 0.57 -10.18 26.34
CA GLN A 251 0.01 -11.43 25.86
C GLN A 251 0.34 -11.57 24.36
N ALA A 252 0.97 -12.66 23.96
CA ALA A 252 1.41 -12.91 22.60
C ALA A 252 0.95 -14.27 22.10
N SER A 253 0.46 -14.33 20.87
CA SER A 253 0.01 -15.57 20.23
C SER A 253 0.27 -15.53 18.72
N GLY A 254 1.00 -16.54 18.20
CA GLY A 254 1.28 -16.64 16.75
C GLY A 254 2.20 -15.55 16.21
N MET A 255 3.08 -14.99 17.04
CA MET A 255 3.92 -13.84 16.71
C MET A 255 5.18 -14.18 15.90
N ASP A 256 5.36 -15.43 15.48
CA ASP A 256 6.47 -15.86 14.60
C ASP A 256 6.27 -15.41 13.15
N SER A 257 5.07 -14.93 12.80
CA SER A 257 4.76 -14.40 11.48
C SER A 257 5.70 -13.26 11.11
N LEU A 258 6.24 -13.33 9.88
CA LEU A 258 7.17 -12.34 9.36
C LEU A 258 6.43 -11.19 8.68
N VAL A 259 6.92 -9.98 8.91
CA VAL A 259 6.47 -8.75 8.27
C VAL A 259 7.66 -8.04 7.65
N ASN A 260 7.43 -7.32 6.56
CA ASN A 260 8.48 -6.52 5.92
C ASN A 260 8.31 -5.05 6.31
N VAL A 261 9.08 -4.60 7.29
CA VAL A 261 8.94 -3.27 7.88
C VAL A 261 10.30 -2.61 8.15
N GLU A 262 10.32 -1.29 8.21
CA GLU A 262 11.42 -0.55 8.84
C GLU A 262 11.27 -0.70 10.36
N ARG A 263 12.10 -1.55 10.93
CA ARG A 263 12.02 -2.00 12.33
C ARG A 263 11.92 -0.86 13.33
N GLN A 264 12.84 0.10 13.24
CA GLN A 264 12.87 1.24 14.17
C GLN A 264 11.61 2.11 14.07
N THR A 265 11.09 2.34 12.88
CA THR A 265 9.88 3.14 12.66
C THR A 265 8.65 2.44 13.21
N MET A 266 8.53 1.13 13.02
CA MET A 266 7.40 0.36 13.55
C MET A 266 7.44 0.24 15.08
N VAL A 267 8.59 -0.05 15.66
CA VAL A 267 8.79 -0.05 17.12
C VAL A 267 8.48 1.35 17.69
N GLY A 268 8.95 2.42 17.04
CA GLY A 268 8.62 3.79 17.43
C GLY A 268 7.12 4.09 17.44
N ALA A 269 6.37 3.57 16.46
CA ALA A 269 4.91 3.69 16.43
C ALA A 269 4.24 2.97 17.60
N MET A 270 4.68 1.77 17.93
CA MET A 270 4.18 1.00 19.08
C MET A 270 4.50 1.71 20.40
N VAL A 271 5.73 2.21 20.55
CA VAL A 271 6.17 2.95 21.74
C VAL A 271 5.36 4.24 21.92
N ALA A 272 5.09 4.98 20.84
CA ALA A 272 4.27 6.20 20.91
C ALA A 272 2.86 5.94 21.47
N ILE A 273 2.25 4.80 21.10
CA ILE A 273 0.95 4.39 21.67
C ILE A 273 1.08 3.98 23.13
N LEU A 274 2.11 3.19 23.46
CA LEU A 274 2.38 2.75 24.84
C LEU A 274 2.69 3.94 25.77
N GLU A 275 3.46 4.92 25.30
CA GLU A 275 3.70 6.18 26.03
C GLU A 275 2.42 6.97 26.25
N ASN A 276 1.54 7.00 25.24
CA ASN A 276 0.24 7.65 25.38
C ASN A 276 -0.62 6.97 26.44
N ALA A 277 -0.67 5.63 26.44
CA ALA A 277 -1.35 4.83 27.46
C ALA A 277 -0.74 5.09 28.86
N LEU A 278 0.60 5.06 28.98
CA LEU A 278 1.30 5.30 30.24
C LEU A 278 1.05 6.70 30.81
N GLN A 279 0.95 7.70 29.93
CA GLN A 279 0.71 9.10 30.35
C GLN A 279 -0.67 9.33 30.97
N VAL A 280 -1.69 8.55 30.57
CA VAL A 280 -3.06 8.63 31.12
C VAL A 280 -3.30 7.65 32.26
N SER A 281 -2.40 6.70 32.44
CA SER A 281 -2.48 5.68 33.49
C SER A 281 -2.18 6.28 34.87
N GLN A 282 -2.96 5.87 35.88
CA GLN A 282 -2.73 6.19 37.25
C GLN A 282 -1.69 5.23 37.87
N GLU A 283 -1.06 5.65 38.95
CA GLU A 283 -0.17 4.78 39.72
C GLU A 283 -0.91 3.54 40.24
N GLY A 284 -0.31 2.35 40.06
CA GLY A 284 -0.92 1.06 40.41
C GLY A 284 -1.87 0.50 39.34
N SER A 285 -2.09 1.23 38.23
CA SER A 285 -2.91 0.72 37.11
C SER A 285 -2.11 -0.23 36.20
N GLN A 286 -2.80 -0.83 35.21
CA GLN A 286 -2.20 -1.75 34.25
C GLN A 286 -2.45 -1.30 32.82
N ILE A 287 -1.43 -1.49 31.96
CA ILE A 287 -1.53 -1.42 30.51
C ILE A 287 -1.46 -2.84 29.97
N LEU A 288 -2.39 -3.19 29.08
CA LEU A 288 -2.40 -4.50 28.40
C LEU A 288 -1.88 -4.31 26.97
N LEU A 289 -0.90 -5.13 26.60
CA LEU A 289 -0.36 -5.21 25.26
C LEU A 289 -0.60 -6.60 24.69
N HIS A 290 -1.45 -6.69 23.69
CA HIS A 290 -1.74 -7.96 23.00
C HIS A 290 -1.09 -7.98 21.63
N GLY A 291 -0.37 -9.08 21.33
CA GLY A 291 0.12 -9.38 19.98
C GLY A 291 -0.53 -10.66 19.47
N ARG A 292 -1.10 -10.65 18.28
CA ARG A 292 -1.66 -11.85 17.66
C ARG A 292 -1.52 -11.82 16.14
N ALA A 293 -1.35 -13.02 15.55
CA ALA A 293 -1.57 -13.20 14.13
C ALA A 293 -3.07 -13.42 13.88
N ASP A 294 -3.66 -12.67 12.96
CA ASP A 294 -5.04 -12.76 12.54
C ASP A 294 -5.09 -12.99 11.02
N GLY A 295 -5.01 -14.24 10.63
CA GLY A 295 -4.90 -14.64 9.22
C GLY A 295 -3.67 -14.03 8.54
N PRO A 296 -3.87 -13.22 7.46
CA PRO A 296 -2.77 -12.62 6.72
C PRO A 296 -2.20 -11.34 7.39
N ARG A 297 -2.64 -11.02 8.59
CA ARG A 297 -2.27 -9.79 9.30
C ARG A 297 -1.75 -10.06 10.70
N LEU A 298 -0.77 -9.27 11.10
CA LEU A 298 -0.27 -9.21 12.46
C LEU A 298 -0.93 -8.03 13.17
N GLN A 299 -1.48 -8.25 14.35
CA GLN A 299 -2.19 -7.24 15.12
C GLN A 299 -1.51 -7.00 16.47
N PHE A 300 -1.32 -5.73 16.83
CA PHE A 300 -0.92 -5.29 18.14
C PHE A 300 -2.04 -4.42 18.73
N VAL A 301 -2.45 -4.72 19.95
CA VAL A 301 -3.51 -3.99 20.65
C VAL A 301 -2.97 -3.52 21.98
N VAL A 302 -3.09 -2.22 22.24
CA VAL A 302 -2.76 -1.58 23.53
C VAL A 302 -4.05 -1.12 24.18
N GLU A 303 -4.27 -1.51 25.40
CA GLU A 303 -5.42 -1.10 26.21
C GLU A 303 -4.95 -0.47 27.52
N ASP A 304 -5.54 0.67 27.86
CA ASP A 304 -5.30 1.35 29.13
C ASP A 304 -6.57 1.42 29.98
N ASN A 305 -6.42 1.74 31.25
CA ASN A 305 -7.49 1.97 32.21
C ASN A 305 -7.62 3.47 32.56
N GLY A 306 -7.26 4.34 31.62
CA GLY A 306 -7.36 5.79 31.77
C GLY A 306 -8.80 6.32 31.61
N PRO A 307 -8.94 7.64 31.45
CA PRO A 307 -10.25 8.30 31.30
C PRO A 307 -10.91 8.02 29.92
N GLY A 308 -10.22 7.33 29.01
CA GLY A 308 -10.66 7.16 27.63
C GLY A 308 -10.41 8.39 26.75
N ILE A 309 -10.92 8.33 25.53
CA ILE A 309 -10.77 9.38 24.51
C ILE A 309 -12.08 10.17 24.45
N PRO A 310 -12.06 11.51 24.58
CA PRO A 310 -13.24 12.34 24.39
C PRO A 310 -13.84 12.13 22.99
N ASN A 311 -15.16 12.07 22.90
CA ASN A 311 -15.86 11.77 21.64
C ASN A 311 -15.59 12.79 20.54
N ASP A 312 -15.40 14.05 20.89
CA ASP A 312 -15.04 15.14 19.98
C ASP A 312 -13.62 15.03 19.44
N MET A 313 -12.74 14.30 20.14
CA MET A 313 -11.36 14.06 19.73
C MET A 313 -11.17 12.79 18.91
N LEU A 314 -12.09 11.82 18.93
CA LEU A 314 -11.94 10.56 18.24
C LEU A 314 -11.69 10.74 16.73
N ALA A 315 -12.38 11.68 16.10
CA ALA A 315 -12.23 11.94 14.66
C ALA A 315 -10.89 12.59 14.30
N SER A 316 -10.31 13.39 15.20
CA SER A 316 -9.08 14.15 14.97
C SER A 316 -7.87 13.61 15.72
N LEU A 317 -8.00 12.48 16.42
CA LEU A 317 -6.98 11.94 17.33
C LEU A 317 -5.61 11.71 16.64
N PHE A 318 -5.63 11.33 15.38
CA PHE A 318 -4.43 11.10 14.58
C PHE A 318 -4.02 12.32 13.74
N GLU A 319 -4.74 13.43 13.84
CA GLU A 319 -4.34 14.66 13.17
C GLU A 319 -3.11 15.26 13.87
N PRO A 320 -2.17 15.84 13.11
CA PRO A 320 -0.99 16.45 13.68
C PRO A 320 -1.35 17.57 14.68
N PHE A 321 -0.66 17.61 15.81
CA PHE A 321 -0.84 18.58 16.89
C PHE A 321 -2.19 18.48 17.62
N ALA A 322 -3.01 17.46 17.34
CA ALA A 322 -4.21 17.17 18.12
C ALA A 322 -3.79 16.69 19.51
N THR A 323 -4.06 17.50 20.53
CA THR A 323 -3.76 17.17 21.92
C THR A 323 -4.70 17.91 22.87
N SER A 324 -5.19 17.23 23.87
CA SER A 324 -5.88 17.82 25.00
C SER A 324 -4.94 18.20 26.16
N ARG A 325 -3.63 17.92 26.01
CA ARG A 325 -2.65 18.07 27.09
C ARG A 325 -1.80 19.32 26.92
N ILE A 326 -1.58 20.05 28.03
CA ILE A 326 -0.77 21.28 28.04
C ILE A 326 0.68 21.03 27.58
N ASN A 327 1.25 19.86 27.87
CA ASN A 327 2.63 19.50 27.53
C ASN A 327 2.72 18.44 26.40
N GLY A 328 1.62 18.13 25.76
CA GLY A 328 1.59 17.18 24.64
C GLY A 328 1.99 17.84 23.33
N THR A 329 2.85 17.21 22.55
CA THR A 329 3.20 17.70 21.20
C THR A 329 2.10 17.48 20.17
N GLY A 330 1.21 16.51 20.42
CA GLY A 330 0.18 16.08 19.46
C GLY A 330 0.74 15.45 18.20
N LEU A 331 2.04 15.16 18.14
CA LEU A 331 2.69 14.55 16.98
C LEU A 331 2.85 13.03 17.10
N GLY A 332 2.89 12.48 18.32
CA GLY A 332 3.19 11.06 18.52
C GLY A 332 2.23 10.12 17.80
N LEU A 333 0.92 10.33 17.94
CA LEU A 333 -0.09 9.48 17.28
C LEU A 333 -0.15 9.68 15.76
N SER A 334 0.06 10.90 15.27
CA SER A 334 0.13 11.18 13.84
C SER A 334 1.38 10.56 13.19
N ILE A 335 2.51 10.53 13.89
CA ILE A 335 3.73 9.83 13.46
C ILE A 335 3.49 8.32 13.45
N ALA A 336 2.87 7.77 14.49
CA ALA A 336 2.51 6.36 14.55
C ALA A 336 1.59 5.95 13.38
N ARG A 337 0.57 6.75 13.06
CA ARG A 337 -0.31 6.52 11.91
C ARG A 337 0.47 6.53 10.61
N ASN A 338 1.30 7.54 10.37
CA ASN A 338 2.14 7.62 9.17
C ASN A 338 3.08 6.40 9.05
N ALA A 339 3.69 5.97 10.15
CA ALA A 339 4.56 4.80 10.19
C ALA A 339 3.80 3.53 9.81
N VAL A 340 2.63 3.30 10.39
CA VAL A 340 1.79 2.14 10.13
C VAL A 340 1.28 2.14 8.68
N GLU A 341 0.75 3.26 8.19
CA GLU A 341 0.26 3.41 6.81
C GLU A 341 1.37 3.25 5.77
N ALA A 342 2.59 3.71 6.03
CA ALA A 342 3.75 3.50 5.16
C ALA A 342 4.11 2.02 4.97
N HIS A 343 3.71 1.17 5.94
CA HIS A 343 3.86 -0.29 5.89
C HIS A 343 2.55 -1.02 5.56
N ARG A 344 1.56 -0.33 4.95
CA ARG A 344 0.22 -0.84 4.59
C ARG A 344 -0.56 -1.38 5.78
N GLY A 345 -0.20 -0.92 6.94
CA GLY A 345 -0.93 -1.19 8.14
C GLY A 345 -2.14 -0.27 8.27
N GLU A 346 -2.93 -0.57 9.26
CA GLU A 346 -4.04 0.24 9.70
C GLU A 346 -3.90 0.48 11.20
N ILE A 347 -4.19 1.69 11.65
CA ILE A 347 -4.23 2.05 13.06
C ILE A 347 -5.62 2.54 13.40
N LEU A 348 -6.20 1.98 14.46
CA LEU A 348 -7.52 2.35 14.96
C LEU A 348 -7.46 2.69 16.44
N ALA A 349 -8.35 3.57 16.87
CA ALA A 349 -8.50 3.93 18.28
C ALA A 349 -9.98 3.98 18.65
N GLY A 350 -10.28 3.67 19.89
CA GLY A 350 -11.63 3.73 20.43
C GLY A 350 -11.63 3.61 21.96
N ASN A 351 -12.80 3.78 22.56
CA ASN A 351 -13.00 3.57 23.98
C ASN A 351 -13.41 2.12 24.28
N ARG A 352 -12.93 1.61 25.40
CA ARG A 352 -13.35 0.30 25.92
C ARG A 352 -14.72 0.43 26.64
N ALA A 353 -15.52 -0.62 26.56
CA ALA A 353 -16.80 -0.65 27.29
C ALA A 353 -16.64 -0.55 28.82
N GLU A 354 -15.50 -1.07 29.32
CA GLU A 354 -15.15 -1.10 30.75
C GLU A 354 -14.42 0.17 31.22
N GLY A 355 -14.25 1.15 30.32
CA GLY A 355 -13.45 2.36 30.56
C GLY A 355 -12.02 2.24 30.03
N GLY A 356 -11.39 3.40 29.78
CA GLY A 356 -10.08 3.48 29.14
C GLY A 356 -10.12 3.50 27.63
N ALA A 357 -8.95 3.59 27.02
CA ALA A 357 -8.80 3.59 25.56
C ALA A 357 -8.22 2.25 25.04
N ARG A 358 -8.50 1.99 23.78
CA ARG A 358 -7.96 0.86 23.01
C ARG A 358 -7.41 1.37 21.70
N PHE A 359 -6.14 1.07 21.45
CA PHE A 359 -5.46 1.31 20.18
C PHE A 359 -5.11 -0.02 19.53
N SER A 360 -5.30 -0.14 18.23
CA SER A 360 -4.91 -1.34 17.50
C SER A 360 -4.10 -0.98 16.26
N ILE A 361 -2.97 -1.63 16.06
CA ILE A 361 -2.16 -1.62 14.85
C ILE A 361 -2.35 -2.96 14.15
N SER A 362 -2.58 -2.94 12.86
CA SER A 362 -2.69 -4.13 12.02
C SER A 362 -1.79 -3.98 10.80
N ILE A 363 -0.83 -4.90 10.59
CA ILE A 363 0.12 -4.89 9.47
C ILE A 363 0.06 -6.21 8.70
N PRO A 364 0.25 -6.21 7.36
CA PRO A 364 0.20 -7.42 6.56
C PRO A 364 1.39 -8.33 6.84
N CYS A 365 1.12 -9.63 7.04
CA CYS A 365 2.14 -10.67 7.09
C CYS A 365 2.60 -11.02 5.68
N ILE A 366 3.84 -11.48 5.56
CA ILE A 366 4.31 -12.13 4.34
C ILE A 366 3.85 -13.58 4.42
N GLN A 367 2.96 -13.96 3.53
CA GLN A 367 2.62 -15.37 3.36
C GLN A 367 3.85 -16.07 2.77
N ALA A 368 4.33 -17.11 3.46
CA ALA A 368 5.25 -18.06 2.85
C ALA A 368 4.51 -18.68 1.65
N LEU A 369 5.07 -18.50 0.45
CA LEU A 369 4.63 -19.12 -0.79
C LEU A 369 4.89 -20.63 -0.75
#